data_8a4de8d33a86644fe4ff75bd63121158
#
_entry.id   8a4de8d33a86644fe4ff75bd63121158
#
_cell.length_a   1.000
_cell.length_b   1.000
_cell.length_c   1.000
_cell.angle_alpha   90.00
_cell.angle_beta   90.00
_cell.angle_gamma   90.00
#
_symmetry.space_group_name_H-M   'P 1'
#
loop_
_entity.id
_entity.type
_entity.pdbx_description
1 polymer ?
#
loop_
_entity_poly.entity_id
_entity_poly.type
_entity_poly.pdbx_seq_one_letter_code
_entity_poly.pdbx_strand_id
1 'polypeptide(L)'
;EHSFEYLADTPEIQNAKIIASYLSYGDEPSTEDLNRKILDLGKVLLLPRISGKDLEWVQWTGDQTVLVEKRKIFEPKGEIFTQLEKVEVIIVPALRIDRNGYRLGQGGGYYDRALPQFAAWTIGLIHPDEISSTDLPRDKWDFPLFAAATPDLVLRFTR
;
A
#
# COMPACT_ATOMS: atom_id res chain seq x y z
N GLU A 1 9.56 13.62 -13.01
CA GLU A 1 8.39 12.79 -12.80
C GLU A 1 8.69 11.70 -11.76
N HIS A 2 7.77 11.51 -10.84
CA HIS A 2 8.01 10.67 -9.67
C HIS A 2 7.16 9.41 -9.73
N SER A 3 7.62 8.42 -10.50
CA SER A 3 6.95 7.14 -10.65
C SER A 3 7.54 6.08 -9.71
N PHE A 4 6.70 5.17 -9.25
CA PHE A 4 7.12 4.01 -8.47
C PHE A 4 7.10 2.71 -9.30
N GLU A 5 6.97 2.85 -10.61
CA GLU A 5 6.90 1.68 -11.51
C GLU A 5 8.09 0.73 -11.34
N TYR A 6 9.27 1.28 -11.04
CA TYR A 6 10.49 0.47 -10.86
C TYR A 6 10.36 -0.57 -9.75
N LEU A 7 9.43 -0.37 -8.80
CA LEU A 7 9.21 -1.33 -7.72
C LEU A 7 8.74 -2.69 -8.24
N ALA A 8 8.14 -2.72 -9.42
CA ALA A 8 7.72 -3.98 -10.04
C ALA A 8 8.92 -4.91 -10.33
N ASP A 9 10.13 -4.36 -10.40
CA ASP A 9 11.33 -5.14 -10.64
C ASP A 9 12.01 -5.63 -9.35
N THR A 10 11.50 -5.25 -8.18
CA THR A 10 12.04 -5.76 -6.91
C THR A 10 11.76 -7.24 -6.76
N PRO A 11 12.64 -8.00 -6.07
CA PRO A 11 12.39 -9.43 -5.88
C PRO A 11 11.09 -9.73 -5.15
N GLU A 12 10.73 -8.91 -4.18
CA GLU A 12 9.50 -9.10 -3.43
C GLU A 12 8.28 -9.07 -4.34
N ILE A 13 8.20 -8.08 -5.24
CA ILE A 13 7.07 -7.98 -6.16
C ILE A 13 7.17 -9.03 -7.27
N GLN A 14 8.36 -9.26 -7.81
CA GLN A 14 8.54 -10.26 -8.87
C GLN A 14 8.09 -11.66 -8.42
N ASN A 15 8.37 -12.02 -7.18
CA ASN A 15 8.04 -13.34 -6.65
C ASN A 15 6.61 -13.44 -6.10
N ALA A 16 5.91 -12.32 -5.95
CA ALA A 16 4.55 -12.33 -5.42
C ALA A 16 3.52 -12.64 -6.51
N LYS A 17 2.49 -13.38 -6.15
CA LYS A 17 1.34 -13.65 -7.02
C LYS A 17 0.16 -12.75 -6.68
N ILE A 18 -0.02 -12.42 -5.40
CA ILE A 18 -1.14 -11.62 -4.91
C ILE A 18 -0.58 -10.42 -4.15
N ILE A 19 -0.92 -9.24 -4.63
CA ILE A 19 -0.43 -7.97 -4.09
C ILE A 19 -1.61 -7.09 -3.74
N ALA A 20 -1.61 -6.54 -2.53
CA ALA A 20 -2.56 -5.51 -2.14
C ALA A 20 -1.91 -4.14 -2.35
N SER A 21 -2.66 -3.20 -2.89
CA SER A 21 -2.20 -1.85 -3.16
C SER A 21 -3.31 -0.86 -2.86
N TYR A 22 -3.21 0.33 -3.38
CA TYR A 22 -4.25 1.36 -3.24
C TYR A 22 -4.26 2.26 -4.46
N LEU A 23 -5.34 2.99 -4.65
CA LEU A 23 -5.43 4.03 -5.66
C LEU A 23 -5.09 5.36 -5.00
N SER A 24 -3.97 5.95 -5.42
CA SER A 24 -3.54 7.23 -4.87
C SER A 24 -4.48 8.36 -5.28
N TYR A 25 -4.65 9.35 -4.40
CA TYR A 25 -5.41 10.55 -4.72
C TYR A 25 -4.71 11.78 -4.14
N GLY A 26 -5.06 12.97 -4.67
CA GLY A 26 -4.49 14.22 -4.19
C GLY A 26 -2.98 14.26 -4.35
N ASP A 27 -2.30 14.66 -3.29
CA ASP A 27 -0.85 14.81 -3.28
C ASP A 27 -0.10 13.53 -2.88
N GLU A 28 -0.81 12.42 -2.71
CA GLU A 28 -0.17 11.15 -2.41
C GLU A 28 0.79 10.73 -3.52
N PRO A 29 1.89 10.05 -3.18
CA PRO A 29 2.73 9.42 -4.20
C PRO A 29 1.89 8.55 -5.12
N SER A 30 2.03 8.74 -6.42
CA SER A 30 1.16 8.08 -7.39
C SER A 30 1.43 6.58 -7.47
N THR A 31 0.37 5.77 -7.36
CA THR A 31 0.44 4.32 -7.54
C THR A 31 0.00 3.89 -8.94
N GLU A 32 -0.41 4.81 -9.80
CA GLU A 32 -1.03 4.48 -11.07
C GLU A 32 -0.14 3.60 -11.96
N ASP A 33 1.09 4.02 -12.20
CA ASP A 33 2.01 3.27 -13.07
C ASP A 33 2.40 1.93 -12.47
N LEU A 34 2.63 1.90 -11.16
CA LEU A 34 2.98 0.66 -10.47
C LEU A 34 1.82 -0.34 -10.51
N ASN A 35 0.61 0.09 -10.24
CA ASN A 35 -0.56 -0.78 -10.27
C ASN A 35 -0.78 -1.35 -11.66
N ARG A 36 -0.64 -0.52 -12.71
CA ARG A 36 -0.77 -0.98 -14.08
C ARG A 36 0.31 -2.02 -14.40
N LYS A 37 1.54 -1.78 -13.98
CA LYS A 37 2.64 -2.73 -14.22
C LYS A 37 2.40 -4.06 -13.53
N ILE A 38 1.90 -4.04 -12.31
CA ILE A 38 1.55 -5.25 -11.56
C ILE A 38 0.50 -6.06 -12.33
N LEU A 39 -0.52 -5.39 -12.85
CA LEU A 39 -1.56 -6.05 -13.64
C LEU A 39 -0.99 -6.60 -14.96
N ASP A 40 -0.13 -5.84 -15.63
CA ASP A 40 0.52 -6.28 -16.87
C ASP A 40 1.39 -7.53 -16.66
N LEU A 41 1.91 -7.71 -15.46
CA LEU A 41 2.69 -8.91 -15.11
C LEU A 41 1.81 -10.12 -14.80
N GLY A 42 0.49 -9.98 -14.90
CA GLY A 42 -0.45 -11.08 -14.68
C GLY A 42 -0.71 -11.39 -13.22
N LYS A 43 -0.35 -10.50 -12.31
CA LYS A 43 -0.53 -10.73 -10.88
C LYS A 43 -1.94 -10.34 -10.43
N VAL A 44 -2.37 -10.92 -9.32
CA VAL A 44 -3.63 -10.52 -8.69
C VAL A 44 -3.39 -9.24 -7.89
N LEU A 45 -4.19 -8.22 -8.16
CA LEU A 45 -4.13 -6.93 -7.48
C LEU A 45 -5.39 -6.73 -6.66
N LEU A 46 -5.22 -6.47 -5.37
CA LEU A 46 -6.33 -6.17 -4.47
C LEU A 46 -6.30 -4.68 -4.12
N LEU A 47 -7.48 -4.08 -4.05
CA LEU A 47 -7.64 -2.70 -3.62
C LEU A 47 -8.52 -2.63 -2.37
N PRO A 48 -8.30 -1.65 -1.49
CA PRO A 48 -9.08 -1.52 -0.27
C PRO A 48 -10.42 -0.85 -0.50
N ARG A 49 -11.38 -1.24 0.32
CA ARG A 49 -12.71 -0.62 0.40
C ARG A 49 -13.04 -0.44 1.87
N ILE A 50 -13.51 0.73 2.25
CA ILE A 50 -13.84 1.02 3.64
C ILE A 50 -15.14 0.32 4.02
N SER A 51 -15.12 -0.42 5.13
CA SER A 51 -16.28 -1.06 5.72
C SER A 51 -16.31 -0.73 7.22
N GLY A 52 -17.07 0.29 7.60
CA GLY A 52 -17.07 0.77 8.97
C GLY A 52 -15.72 1.35 9.37
N LYS A 53 -15.07 0.75 10.36
CA LYS A 53 -13.75 1.15 10.85
C LYS A 53 -12.62 0.38 10.18
N ASP A 54 -12.94 -0.61 9.34
CA ASP A 54 -11.98 -1.54 8.80
C ASP A 54 -11.87 -1.41 7.29
N LEU A 55 -10.84 -2.03 6.74
CA LEU A 55 -10.68 -2.19 5.30
C LEU A 55 -11.05 -3.61 4.91
N GLU A 56 -11.81 -3.73 3.84
CA GLU A 56 -12.00 -5.00 3.14
C GLU A 56 -11.30 -4.89 1.79
N TRP A 57 -10.97 -6.01 1.19
CA TRP A 57 -10.12 -6.05 0.01
C TRP A 57 -10.85 -6.71 -1.14
N VAL A 58 -10.72 -6.11 -2.34
CA VAL A 58 -11.45 -6.56 -3.53
C VAL A 58 -10.45 -6.66 -4.68
N GLN A 59 -10.51 -7.76 -5.43
CA GLN A 59 -9.67 -7.92 -6.61
C GLN A 59 -10.10 -6.94 -7.71
N TRP A 60 -9.12 -6.27 -8.30
CA TRP A 60 -9.34 -5.32 -9.38
C TRP A 60 -8.49 -5.71 -10.59
N THR A 61 -9.09 -5.64 -11.78
CA THR A 61 -8.41 -6.03 -13.02
C THR A 61 -8.00 -4.85 -13.88
N GLY A 62 -8.15 -3.63 -13.37
CA GLY A 62 -7.85 -2.42 -14.12
C GLY A 62 -9.06 -1.79 -14.79
N ASP A 63 -10.24 -2.38 -14.64
CA ASP A 63 -11.46 -1.85 -15.22
C ASP A 63 -11.94 -0.63 -14.42
N GLN A 64 -11.86 0.54 -15.03
CA GLN A 64 -12.27 1.80 -14.40
C GLN A 64 -13.76 1.85 -14.12
N THR A 65 -14.57 1.09 -14.87
CA THR A 65 -16.03 1.13 -14.76
C THR A 65 -16.55 0.50 -13.46
N VAL A 66 -15.73 -0.33 -12.80
CA VAL A 66 -16.12 -0.94 -11.51
C VAL A 66 -15.67 -0.12 -10.31
N LEU A 67 -15.07 1.05 -10.51
CA LEU A 67 -14.68 1.93 -9.43
C LEU A 67 -15.81 2.90 -9.10
N VAL A 68 -16.08 3.07 -7.80
CA VAL A 68 -17.08 3.99 -7.30
C VAL A 68 -16.38 5.09 -6.51
N GLU A 69 -16.67 6.34 -6.84
CA GLU A 69 -16.13 7.48 -6.13
C GLU A 69 -16.94 7.76 -4.86
N LYS A 70 -16.23 7.84 -3.71
CA LYS A 70 -16.80 8.26 -2.44
C LYS A 70 -15.85 9.28 -1.81
N ARG A 71 -16.29 10.53 -1.65
CA ARG A 71 -15.49 11.59 -1.03
C ARG A 71 -14.10 11.71 -1.65
N LYS A 72 -14.03 11.69 -2.99
CA LYS A 72 -12.80 11.79 -3.80
C LYS A 72 -11.91 10.55 -3.75
N ILE A 73 -12.34 9.49 -3.09
CA ILE A 73 -11.62 8.22 -3.06
C ILE A 73 -12.38 7.24 -3.95
N PHE A 74 -11.64 6.50 -4.78
CA PHE A 74 -12.23 5.48 -5.63
C PHE A 74 -12.11 4.12 -4.94
N GLU A 75 -13.22 3.38 -4.91
CA GLU A 75 -13.28 2.06 -4.31
C GLU A 75 -13.80 1.05 -5.32
N PRO A 76 -13.26 -0.18 -5.34
CA PRO A 76 -13.71 -1.20 -6.29
C PRO A 76 -15.04 -1.81 -5.86
N LYS A 77 -15.91 -2.09 -6.85
CA LYS A 77 -17.05 -2.96 -6.64
C LYS A 77 -16.59 -4.41 -6.78
N GLY A 78 -17.24 -5.31 -6.10
CA GLY A 78 -16.97 -6.74 -6.24
C GLY A 78 -17.04 -7.46 -4.91
N GLU A 79 -16.77 -8.75 -4.97
CA GLU A 79 -16.77 -9.60 -3.78
C GLU A 79 -15.52 -9.38 -2.95
N ILE A 80 -15.67 -9.53 -1.64
CA ILE A 80 -14.56 -9.43 -0.70
C ILE A 80 -13.59 -10.59 -0.92
N PHE A 81 -12.30 -10.28 -1.06
CA PHE A 81 -11.25 -11.27 -1.07
C PHE A 81 -10.94 -11.63 0.38
N THR A 82 -11.13 -12.90 0.75
CA THR A 82 -11.05 -13.31 2.16
C THR A 82 -9.75 -14.00 2.56
N GLN A 83 -8.96 -14.47 1.58
CA GLN A 83 -7.76 -15.26 1.85
C GLN A 83 -6.53 -14.35 2.03
N LEU A 84 -6.59 -13.46 3.04
CA LEU A 84 -5.56 -12.47 3.28
C LEU A 84 -4.20 -13.08 3.61
N GLU A 85 -4.17 -14.31 4.13
CA GLU A 85 -2.93 -15.04 4.39
C GLU A 85 -2.15 -15.36 3.11
N LYS A 86 -2.80 -15.30 1.95
CA LYS A 86 -2.15 -15.54 0.66
C LYS A 86 -1.56 -14.29 0.02
N VAL A 87 -1.84 -13.13 0.57
CA VAL A 87 -1.27 -11.87 0.09
C VAL A 87 0.21 -11.82 0.48
N GLU A 88 1.08 -11.58 -0.48
CA GLU A 88 2.53 -11.66 -0.29
C GLU A 88 3.19 -10.31 -0.16
N VAL A 89 2.59 -9.28 -0.75
CA VAL A 89 3.06 -7.89 -0.67
C VAL A 89 1.88 -6.98 -0.44
N ILE A 90 2.04 -6.00 0.44
CA ILE A 90 1.06 -4.94 0.60
C ILE A 90 1.75 -3.57 0.50
N ILE A 91 1.25 -2.76 -0.43
CA ILE A 91 1.74 -1.41 -0.68
C ILE A 91 0.82 -0.45 0.08
N VAL A 92 1.40 0.39 0.92
CA VAL A 92 0.69 1.16 1.93
C VAL A 92 0.89 2.65 1.71
N PRO A 93 -0.18 3.46 1.77
CA PRO A 93 -0.03 4.91 1.76
C PRO A 93 0.56 5.40 3.08
N ALA A 94 1.37 6.46 3.03
CA ALA A 94 1.93 7.07 4.22
C ALA A 94 2.20 8.55 3.96
N LEU A 95 2.10 9.37 5.02
CA LEU A 95 2.48 10.78 4.96
C LEU A 95 3.96 10.93 5.26
N ARG A 96 4.50 10.10 6.16
CA ARG A 96 5.90 10.14 6.59
C ARG A 96 6.24 8.77 7.17
N ILE A 97 7.48 8.35 7.00
CA ILE A 97 7.99 7.09 7.56
C ILE A 97 9.29 7.40 8.30
N ASP A 98 9.44 6.87 9.51
CA ASP A 98 10.66 7.05 10.26
C ASP A 98 11.67 5.93 9.99
N ARG A 99 12.88 6.07 10.57
CA ARG A 99 13.98 5.13 10.37
C ARG A 99 13.72 3.72 10.92
N ASN A 100 12.66 3.57 11.70
CA ASN A 100 12.28 2.28 12.28
C ASN A 100 11.10 1.65 11.53
N GLY A 101 10.62 2.28 10.45
CA GLY A 101 9.53 1.76 9.64
C GLY A 101 8.14 2.12 10.13
N TYR A 102 8.02 2.97 11.15
CA TYR A 102 6.71 3.43 11.60
C TYR A 102 6.21 4.55 10.71
N ARG A 103 4.94 4.50 10.35
CA ARG A 103 4.34 5.45 9.43
C ARG A 103 3.37 6.39 10.11
N LEU A 104 3.33 7.62 9.61
CA LEU A 104 2.26 8.56 9.91
C LEU A 104 1.21 8.44 8.82
N GLY A 105 -0.04 8.15 9.20
CA GLY A 105 -1.15 8.03 8.27
C GLY A 105 -2.10 9.20 8.36
N GLN A 106 -3.25 9.07 7.74
CA GLN A 106 -4.29 10.11 7.66
C GLN A 106 -5.12 10.26 8.95
N GLY A 107 -4.85 9.43 9.97
CA GLY A 107 -5.51 9.55 11.27
C GLY A 107 -6.64 8.55 11.53
N GLY A 108 -7.12 7.84 10.51
CA GLY A 108 -8.22 6.88 10.68
C GLY A 108 -7.84 5.54 11.27
N GLY A 109 -6.54 5.20 11.30
CA GLY A 109 -6.06 3.94 11.83
C GLY A 109 -6.38 2.71 10.99
N TYR A 110 -6.88 2.90 9.78
CA TYR A 110 -7.31 1.78 8.93
C TYR A 110 -6.19 0.78 8.65
N TYR A 111 -4.99 1.26 8.32
CA TYR A 111 -3.87 0.38 8.00
C TYR A 111 -3.24 -0.24 9.24
N ASP A 112 -3.22 0.46 10.37
CA ASP A 112 -2.72 -0.13 11.62
C ASP A 112 -3.60 -1.29 12.08
N ARG A 113 -4.91 -1.23 11.79
CA ARG A 113 -5.83 -2.34 12.05
C ARG A 113 -5.76 -3.43 10.99
N ALA A 114 -5.51 -3.06 9.73
CA ALA A 114 -5.48 -4.01 8.62
C ALA A 114 -4.19 -4.83 8.56
N LEU A 115 -3.04 -4.18 8.75
CA LEU A 115 -1.73 -4.83 8.53
C LEU A 115 -1.50 -6.09 9.37
N PRO A 116 -1.92 -6.16 10.65
CA PRO A 116 -1.75 -7.40 11.42
C PRO A 116 -2.48 -8.62 10.85
N GLN A 117 -3.43 -8.42 9.94
CA GLN A 117 -4.19 -9.53 9.33
C GLN A 117 -3.42 -10.20 8.19
N PHE A 118 -2.28 -9.63 7.78
CA PHE A 118 -1.48 -10.13 6.67
C PHE A 118 -0.18 -10.71 7.17
N ALA A 119 0.33 -11.72 6.45
CA ALA A 119 1.69 -12.22 6.62
C ALA A 119 2.56 -11.73 5.46
N ALA A 120 2.33 -10.52 5.00
CA ALA A 120 2.91 -9.97 3.78
C ALA A 120 4.13 -9.09 4.07
N TRP A 121 4.99 -8.96 3.06
CA TRP A 121 6.01 -7.92 3.06
C TRP A 121 5.31 -6.57 2.83
N THR A 122 5.57 -5.60 3.70
CA THR A 122 4.88 -4.32 3.70
C THR A 122 5.82 -3.20 3.27
N ILE A 123 5.38 -2.38 2.32
CA ILE A 123 6.17 -1.26 1.84
C ILE A 123 5.30 0.00 1.75
N GLY A 124 5.78 1.10 2.33
CA GLY A 124 5.11 2.40 2.26
C GLY A 124 5.72 3.26 1.17
N LEU A 125 4.88 3.98 0.44
CA LEU A 125 5.33 4.92 -0.60
C LEU A 125 5.29 6.34 -0.05
N ILE A 126 6.38 7.06 -0.22
CA ILE A 126 6.50 8.44 0.27
C ILE A 126 7.25 9.30 -0.75
N HIS A 127 7.09 10.61 -0.63
CA HIS A 127 7.92 11.56 -1.37
C HIS A 127 9.32 11.62 -0.77
N PRO A 128 10.33 12.06 -1.54
CA PRO A 128 11.74 11.99 -1.08
C PRO A 128 12.03 12.67 0.26
N ASP A 129 11.32 13.74 0.59
CA ASP A 129 11.54 14.52 1.80
C ASP A 129 10.70 14.05 2.99
N GLU A 130 9.99 12.94 2.86
CA GLU A 130 9.08 12.43 3.90
C GLU A 130 9.65 11.30 4.73
N ILE A 131 10.94 11.00 4.56
CA ILE A 131 11.65 10.10 5.47
C ILE A 131 12.12 10.90 6.67
N SER A 132 11.67 10.51 7.86
CA SER A 132 12.04 11.18 9.10
C SER A 132 13.34 10.62 9.65
N SER A 133 14.29 11.49 9.98
CA SER A 133 15.55 11.10 10.65
C SER A 133 15.36 10.87 12.13
N THR A 134 14.22 11.30 12.68
CA THR A 134 13.87 11.11 14.08
C THR A 134 12.69 10.16 14.20
N ASP A 135 12.51 9.57 15.37
CA ASP A 135 11.38 8.69 15.60
C ASP A 135 10.08 9.49 15.58
N LEU A 136 9.07 8.96 14.87
CA LEU A 136 7.74 9.54 14.88
C LEU A 136 7.00 9.14 16.15
N PRO A 137 6.07 9.97 16.62
CA PRO A 137 5.19 9.56 17.71
C PRO A 137 4.47 8.27 17.34
N ARG A 138 4.42 7.32 18.25
CA ARG A 138 3.75 6.06 17.98
C ARG A 138 2.95 5.60 19.20
N ASP A 139 1.94 4.82 18.88
CA ASP A 139 1.04 4.17 19.81
C ASP A 139 1.39 2.67 19.83
N LYS A 140 1.01 1.95 20.87
CA LYS A 140 1.25 0.52 20.96
C LYS A 140 0.53 -0.29 19.86
N TRP A 141 -0.45 0.31 19.19
CA TRP A 141 -1.20 -0.32 18.09
C TRP A 141 -0.56 -0.07 16.73
N ASP A 142 0.41 0.83 16.65
CA ASP A 142 1.04 1.18 15.38
C ASP A 142 1.85 0.00 14.86
N PHE A 143 1.69 -0.32 13.58
CA PHE A 143 2.30 -1.48 12.96
C PHE A 143 3.45 -1.02 12.06
N PRO A 144 4.71 -1.44 12.34
CA PRO A 144 5.84 -1.01 11.53
C PRO A 144 5.88 -1.70 10.17
N LEU A 145 6.42 -1.00 9.17
CA LEU A 145 6.60 -1.50 7.82
C LEU A 145 7.95 -2.20 7.67
N PHE A 146 8.05 -3.10 6.69
CA PHE A 146 9.32 -3.73 6.33
C PHE A 146 10.18 -2.84 5.45
N ALA A 147 9.56 -1.94 4.69
CA ALA A 147 10.29 -1.09 3.75
C ALA A 147 9.56 0.21 3.48
N ALA A 148 10.31 1.17 2.96
CA ALA A 148 9.79 2.43 2.43
C ALA A 148 10.41 2.68 1.07
N ALA A 149 9.66 3.30 0.17
CA ALA A 149 10.16 3.66 -1.14
C ALA A 149 9.90 5.12 -1.45
N THR A 150 10.90 5.75 -2.04
CA THR A 150 10.72 7.00 -2.77
C THR A 150 10.81 6.68 -4.27
N PRO A 151 10.60 7.64 -5.18
CA PRO A 151 10.80 7.35 -6.61
C PRO A 151 12.23 6.91 -6.96
N ASP A 152 13.21 7.15 -6.10
CA ASP A 152 14.62 6.92 -6.40
C ASP A 152 15.21 5.70 -5.71
N LEU A 153 14.66 5.27 -4.58
CA LEU A 153 15.28 4.19 -3.82
C LEU A 153 14.30 3.47 -2.90
N VAL A 154 14.68 2.27 -2.51
CA VAL A 154 13.98 1.46 -1.51
C VAL A 154 14.85 1.36 -0.27
N LEU A 155 14.25 1.63 0.89
CA LEU A 155 14.86 1.40 2.18
C LEU A 155 14.20 0.20 2.82
N ARG A 156 14.99 -0.83 3.15
CA ARG A 156 14.49 -2.00 3.86
C ARG A 156 14.92 -1.92 5.32
N PHE A 157 13.95 -2.05 6.22
CA PHE A 157 14.21 -1.94 7.66
C PHE A 157 14.58 -3.31 8.22
N THR A 158 15.49 -3.33 9.19
CA THR A 158 15.84 -4.56 9.88
C THR A 158 14.73 -4.92 10.89
N ARG A 159 14.25 -6.16 10.83
CA ARG A 159 13.21 -6.66 11.72
C ARG A 159 13.66 -7.97 12.39
#